data_05d09eb7f4db47833022eacd6e30c99d
#
_entry.id   05d09eb7f4db47833022eacd6e30c99d
#
_cell.length_a   1.000
_cell.length_b   1.000
_cell.length_c   1.000
_cell.angle_alpha   90.00
_cell.angle_beta   90.00
_cell.angle_gamma   90.00
#
_symmetry.space_group_name_H-M   'P 1'
#
loop_
_entity.id
_entity.type
_entity.pdbx_description
1 polymer ?
#
loop_
_entity_poly.entity_id
_entity_poly.type
_entity_poly.pdbx_seq_one_letter_code
_entity_poly.pdbx_strand_id
1 'polypeptide(L)'
;IEVVTGMHIGGSSQFSAIGAVDSPVIRDSYTDKPMIPGSSFKGKMRTLLAKQYSRTAMLQEHNADSEIVLRLFGSSNKNAIRPSRLLFSDMFLLNEQELKAVGIDSVTEVKFENSINRLTAIANPRQIERTIRGSKFGLDIIYNVEEEKEIEEDFKAIKEGMLLLEYDYIGGHGSRGYGKIKINGLKVETAIGDIDSKVIDSCNKILKEV
;
A
#
# COMPACT_ATOMS: atom_id res chain seq x y z
N ILE A 1 -8.87 -3.55 1.47
CA ILE A 1 -7.88 -4.06 0.49
C ILE A 1 -7.90 -5.57 0.53
N GLU A 2 -8.06 -6.20 -0.61
CA GLU A 2 -8.01 -7.65 -0.79
C GLU A 2 -6.73 -8.06 -1.52
N VAL A 3 -6.04 -9.08 -1.00
CA VAL A 3 -4.84 -9.66 -1.62
C VAL A 3 -5.25 -10.62 -2.73
N VAL A 4 -4.96 -10.28 -3.98
CA VAL A 4 -5.28 -11.09 -5.17
C VAL A 4 -4.20 -12.13 -5.42
N THR A 5 -2.93 -11.79 -5.23
CA THR A 5 -1.79 -12.71 -5.27
C THR A 5 -0.97 -12.57 -4.00
N GLY A 6 -0.40 -13.67 -3.50
CA GLY A 6 0.33 -13.67 -2.24
C GLY A 6 1.25 -12.45 -2.09
N MET A 7 1.20 -11.76 -0.95
CA MET A 7 1.86 -10.48 -0.73
C MET A 7 3.01 -10.62 0.26
N HIS A 8 4.17 -10.09 -0.10
CA HIS A 8 5.33 -10.02 0.79
C HIS A 8 5.68 -8.55 1.08
N ILE A 9 5.38 -8.10 2.29
CA ILE A 9 5.94 -6.86 2.84
C ILE A 9 6.90 -7.30 3.94
N GLY A 10 8.20 -7.13 3.70
CA GLY A 10 9.24 -7.67 4.58
C GLY A 10 9.25 -7.03 5.96
N GLY A 11 9.36 -7.85 6.98
CA GLY A 11 9.66 -7.47 8.35
C GLY A 11 11.18 -7.40 8.60
N SER A 12 11.59 -6.91 9.79
CA SER A 12 13.00 -6.95 10.18
C SER A 12 13.42 -8.38 10.53
N SER A 13 14.49 -8.87 9.90
CA SER A 13 15.07 -10.20 10.16
C SER A 13 16.11 -10.21 11.30
N GLN A 14 16.06 -9.24 12.21
CA GLN A 14 17.12 -9.05 13.23
C GLN A 14 17.33 -10.24 14.17
N PHE A 15 16.42 -11.20 14.22
CA PHE A 15 16.54 -12.41 15.05
C PHE A 15 16.00 -13.64 14.31
N SER A 16 16.61 -14.00 13.18
CA SER A 16 16.30 -15.28 12.55
C SER A 16 16.90 -16.41 13.36
N ALA A 17 16.08 -17.17 14.08
CA ALA A 17 16.49 -18.43 14.68
C ALA A 17 16.94 -19.41 13.58
N ILE A 18 17.85 -20.33 13.90
CA ILE A 18 18.26 -21.39 12.96
C ILE A 18 17.02 -22.18 12.55
N GLY A 19 16.71 -22.18 11.23
CA GLY A 19 15.51 -22.83 10.67
C GLY A 19 14.32 -21.90 10.47
N ALA A 20 14.43 -20.61 10.79
CA ALA A 20 13.42 -19.62 10.44
C ALA A 20 13.42 -19.32 8.93
N VAL A 21 12.30 -18.75 8.44
CA VAL A 21 12.16 -18.30 7.04
C VAL A 21 13.17 -17.19 6.75
N ASP A 22 13.84 -17.24 5.60
CA ASP A 22 14.86 -16.26 5.20
C ASP A 22 14.31 -14.82 5.13
N SER A 23 13.05 -14.68 4.70
CA SER A 23 12.39 -13.39 4.52
C SER A 23 10.97 -13.43 5.11
N PRO A 24 10.80 -13.10 6.39
CA PRO A 24 9.48 -13.05 7.03
C PRO A 24 8.68 -11.82 6.60
N VAL A 25 7.35 -11.90 6.68
CA VAL A 25 6.46 -10.74 6.53
C VAL A 25 6.44 -9.90 7.80
N ILE A 26 6.14 -8.60 7.64
CA ILE A 26 5.89 -7.71 8.77
C ILE A 26 4.57 -8.10 9.44
N ARG A 27 4.56 -8.07 10.78
CA ARG A 27 3.42 -8.44 11.61
C ARG A 27 3.08 -7.35 12.60
N ASP A 28 1.82 -7.27 12.94
CA ASP A 28 1.35 -6.51 14.10
C ASP A 28 1.79 -7.21 15.38
N SER A 29 2.46 -6.47 16.27
CA SER A 29 3.02 -7.02 17.51
C SER A 29 1.96 -7.48 18.52
N TYR A 30 0.72 -6.97 18.43
CA TYR A 30 -0.37 -7.33 19.33
C TYR A 30 -1.05 -8.64 18.94
N THR A 31 -1.27 -8.82 17.63
CA THR A 31 -2.04 -9.99 17.12
C THR A 31 -1.15 -11.06 16.50
N ASP A 32 0.13 -10.75 16.25
CA ASP A 32 1.07 -11.58 15.48
C ASP A 32 0.58 -11.90 14.05
N LYS A 33 -0.32 -11.07 13.50
CA LYS A 33 -0.85 -11.23 12.15
C LYS A 33 -0.13 -10.33 11.16
N PRO A 34 -0.04 -10.75 9.86
CA PRO A 34 0.51 -9.88 8.84
C PRO A 34 -0.29 -8.58 8.75
N MET A 35 0.41 -7.49 8.49
CA MET A 35 -0.18 -6.17 8.33
C MET A 35 0.39 -5.46 7.09
N ILE A 36 -0.31 -4.44 6.62
CA ILE A 36 0.23 -3.51 5.62
C ILE A 36 0.56 -2.21 6.35
N PRO A 37 1.86 -1.86 6.52
CA PRO A 37 2.21 -0.58 7.11
C PRO A 37 1.70 0.59 6.25
N GLY A 38 1.11 1.59 6.90
CA GLY A 38 0.67 2.81 6.24
C GLY A 38 1.79 3.49 5.46
N SER A 39 3.02 3.42 5.98
CA SER A 39 4.22 3.93 5.30
C SER A 39 4.52 3.21 3.98
N SER A 40 4.32 1.89 3.91
CA SER A 40 4.51 1.09 2.69
C SER A 40 3.47 1.45 1.62
N PHE A 41 2.21 1.57 2.02
CA PHE A 41 1.12 1.95 1.14
C PHE A 41 1.30 3.39 0.64
N LYS A 42 1.53 4.35 1.55
CA LYS A 42 1.82 5.76 1.24
C LYS A 42 2.99 5.90 0.27
N GLY A 43 4.12 5.25 0.57
CA GLY A 43 5.33 5.36 -0.25
C GLY A 43 5.13 4.82 -1.66
N LYS A 44 4.44 3.68 -1.79
CA LYS A 44 4.14 3.09 -3.11
C LYS A 44 3.17 3.97 -3.90
N MET A 45 2.07 4.42 -3.30
CA MET A 45 1.10 5.30 -3.93
C MET A 45 1.73 6.61 -4.40
N ARG A 46 2.55 7.26 -3.54
CA ARG A 46 3.31 8.46 -3.90
C ARG A 46 4.21 8.22 -5.11
N THR A 47 4.96 7.11 -5.11
CA THR A 47 5.87 6.77 -6.22
C THR A 47 5.14 6.60 -7.55
N LEU A 48 3.97 5.96 -7.53
CA LEU A 48 3.16 5.75 -8.73
C LEU A 48 2.59 7.07 -9.26
N LEU A 49 2.03 7.91 -8.38
CA LEU A 49 1.54 9.24 -8.75
C LEU A 49 2.68 10.17 -9.22
N ALA A 50 3.85 10.12 -8.57
CA ALA A 50 5.00 10.89 -9.01
C ALA A 50 5.44 10.50 -10.43
N LYS A 51 5.40 9.20 -10.79
CA LYS A 51 5.63 8.74 -12.17
C LYS A 51 4.58 9.25 -13.13
N GLN A 52 3.32 9.17 -12.74
CA GLN A 52 2.18 9.58 -13.57
C GLN A 52 2.19 11.08 -13.87
N TYR A 53 2.47 11.90 -12.86
CA TYR A 53 2.51 13.36 -12.98
C TYR A 53 3.88 13.92 -13.36
N SER A 54 4.91 13.08 -13.51
CA SER A 54 6.23 13.51 -13.95
C SER A 54 6.24 13.93 -15.42
N ARG A 55 6.91 15.06 -15.70
CA ARG A 55 7.19 15.51 -17.07
C ARG A 55 8.43 14.86 -17.69
N THR A 56 9.17 14.09 -16.90
CA THR A 56 10.41 13.44 -17.30
C THR A 56 10.30 11.93 -17.16
N ALA A 57 11.00 11.18 -18.01
CA ALA A 57 11.03 9.72 -17.94
C ALA A 57 11.72 9.18 -16.67
N MET A 58 12.51 10.01 -15.99
CA MET A 58 13.22 9.64 -14.76
C MET A 58 12.52 10.24 -13.55
N LEU A 59 12.31 9.43 -12.52
CA LEU A 59 11.85 9.90 -11.21
C LEU A 59 12.91 10.84 -10.61
N GLN A 60 12.43 11.94 -10.06
CA GLN A 60 13.24 12.90 -9.32
C GLN A 60 13.18 12.60 -7.82
N GLU A 61 13.91 13.37 -7.02
CA GLU A 61 13.79 13.32 -5.57
C GLU A 61 12.39 13.74 -5.10
N HIS A 62 11.93 13.21 -3.98
CA HIS A 62 10.58 13.42 -3.44
C HIS A 62 10.17 14.90 -3.34
N ASN A 63 11.13 15.80 -3.07
CA ASN A 63 10.86 17.24 -2.96
C ASN A 63 10.73 17.94 -4.32
N ALA A 64 10.96 17.24 -5.42
CA ALA A 64 10.77 17.71 -6.78
C ALA A 64 9.53 17.11 -7.48
N ASP A 65 8.68 16.42 -6.73
CA ASP A 65 7.40 15.91 -7.21
C ASP A 65 6.51 17.08 -7.69
N SER A 66 5.49 16.75 -8.48
CA SER A 66 4.48 17.73 -8.93
C SER A 66 3.72 18.34 -7.75
N GLU A 67 3.16 19.53 -7.92
CA GLU A 67 2.44 20.27 -6.87
C GLU A 67 1.35 19.45 -6.19
N ILE A 68 0.55 18.71 -6.97
CA ILE A 68 -0.50 17.86 -6.43
C ILE A 68 0.05 16.71 -5.57
N VAL A 69 1.19 16.13 -5.93
CA VAL A 69 1.85 15.08 -5.13
C VAL A 69 2.46 15.68 -3.87
N LEU A 70 3.08 16.86 -3.95
CA LEU A 70 3.65 17.54 -2.78
C LEU A 70 2.58 17.92 -1.75
N ARG A 71 1.41 18.41 -2.18
CA ARG A 71 0.34 18.76 -1.24
C ARG A 71 -0.34 17.54 -0.62
N LEU A 72 -0.50 16.46 -1.38
CA LEU A 72 -1.09 15.22 -0.84
C LEU A 72 -0.15 14.48 0.12
N PHE A 73 1.14 14.39 -0.22
CA PHE A 73 2.09 13.54 0.51
C PHE A 73 3.11 14.33 1.36
N GLY A 74 3.16 15.62 1.21
CA GLY A 74 4.06 16.53 1.94
C GLY A 74 5.44 16.69 1.31
N SER A 75 6.19 17.69 1.79
CA SER A 75 7.57 18.00 1.43
C SER A 75 8.42 18.25 2.65
N SER A 76 9.63 17.71 2.68
CA SER A 76 10.64 17.94 3.71
C SER A 76 11.73 18.91 3.28
N ASN A 77 11.54 19.65 2.18
CA ASN A 77 12.48 20.66 1.71
C ASN A 77 12.66 21.73 2.78
N LYS A 78 13.88 21.94 3.26
CA LYS A 78 14.20 22.89 4.35
C LYS A 78 13.67 24.32 4.13
N ASN A 79 13.56 24.74 2.88
CA ASN A 79 13.10 26.10 2.52
C ASN A 79 11.59 26.16 2.23
N ALA A 80 10.90 25.01 2.16
CA ALA A 80 9.48 24.90 1.83
C ALA A 80 8.89 23.61 2.43
N ILE A 81 8.94 23.48 3.76
CA ILE A 81 8.32 22.35 4.48
C ILE A 81 6.81 22.43 4.28
N ARG A 82 6.22 21.32 3.85
CA ARG A 82 4.78 21.23 3.66
C ARG A 82 4.26 19.97 4.35
N PRO A 83 3.26 20.07 5.23
CA PRO A 83 2.62 18.89 5.81
C PRO A 83 1.91 18.07 4.74
N SER A 84 1.70 16.80 5.01
CA SER A 84 0.91 15.90 4.15
C SER A 84 -0.57 16.10 4.43
N ARG A 85 -1.40 16.27 3.40
CA ARG A 85 -2.87 16.25 3.57
C ARG A 85 -3.38 14.84 3.86
N LEU A 86 -2.68 13.81 3.39
CA LEU A 86 -3.05 12.41 3.61
C LEU A 86 -2.30 11.82 4.80
N LEU A 87 -3.03 11.27 5.76
CA LEU A 87 -2.52 10.47 6.86
C LEU A 87 -2.99 9.03 6.66
N PHE A 88 -2.05 8.09 6.68
CA PHE A 88 -2.33 6.68 6.45
C PHE A 88 -2.15 5.90 7.75
N SER A 89 -3.18 5.20 8.18
CA SER A 89 -3.10 4.25 9.28
C SER A 89 -2.45 2.94 8.83
N ASP A 90 -1.89 2.19 9.76
CA ASP A 90 -1.50 0.80 9.52
C ASP A 90 -2.77 -0.04 9.30
N MET A 91 -2.69 -1.00 8.38
CA MET A 91 -3.83 -1.78 7.93
C MET A 91 -3.74 -3.20 8.49
N PHE A 92 -4.69 -3.56 9.32
CA PHE A 92 -4.73 -4.86 9.99
C PHE A 92 -5.62 -5.86 9.25
N LEU A 93 -5.33 -7.15 9.44
CA LEU A 93 -6.09 -8.25 8.86
C LEU A 93 -7.51 -8.28 9.46
N LEU A 94 -8.52 -8.32 8.60
CA LEU A 94 -9.93 -8.27 9.01
C LEU A 94 -10.65 -9.62 8.95
N ASN A 95 -10.24 -10.52 8.05
CA ASN A 95 -11.04 -11.69 7.68
C ASN A 95 -10.43 -13.03 8.10
N GLU A 96 -9.68 -13.08 9.21
CA GLU A 96 -9.10 -14.35 9.69
C GLU A 96 -10.17 -15.43 9.92
N GLN A 97 -11.32 -15.06 10.50
CA GLN A 97 -12.41 -16.00 10.76
C GLN A 97 -13.03 -16.54 9.46
N GLU A 98 -13.18 -15.71 8.43
CA GLU A 98 -13.65 -16.15 7.11
C GLU A 98 -12.69 -17.17 6.51
N LEU A 99 -11.37 -16.92 6.61
CA LEU A 99 -10.33 -17.82 6.11
C LEU A 99 -10.33 -19.15 6.85
N LYS A 100 -10.47 -19.13 8.18
CA LYS A 100 -10.60 -20.35 8.98
C LYS A 100 -11.85 -21.17 8.62
N ALA A 101 -12.97 -20.51 8.36
CA ALA A 101 -14.21 -21.17 7.99
C ALA A 101 -14.13 -21.98 6.68
N VAL A 102 -13.20 -21.60 5.78
CA VAL A 102 -12.92 -22.34 4.53
C VAL A 102 -11.73 -23.30 4.67
N GLY A 103 -11.26 -23.57 5.88
CA GLY A 103 -10.22 -24.57 6.16
C GLY A 103 -8.80 -24.05 6.04
N ILE A 104 -8.58 -22.72 6.11
CA ILE A 104 -7.26 -22.11 6.06
C ILE A 104 -6.79 -21.83 7.50
N ASP A 105 -5.81 -22.60 7.97
CA ASP A 105 -5.27 -22.49 9.33
C ASP A 105 -4.22 -21.38 9.48
N SER A 106 -3.51 -21.05 8.41
CA SER A 106 -2.48 -20.01 8.42
C SER A 106 -2.78 -18.91 7.40
N VAL A 107 -2.66 -17.65 7.83
CA VAL A 107 -2.82 -16.46 6.98
C VAL A 107 -1.54 -16.11 6.22
N THR A 108 -0.47 -16.88 6.43
CA THR A 108 0.78 -16.79 5.66
C THR A 108 1.18 -18.15 5.13
N GLU A 109 1.94 -18.16 4.05
CA GLU A 109 2.55 -19.33 3.44
C GLU A 109 4.00 -19.07 3.11
N VAL A 110 4.83 -20.11 3.07
CA VAL A 110 6.23 -20.04 2.64
C VAL A 110 6.33 -20.49 1.19
N LYS A 111 6.77 -19.59 0.33
CA LYS A 111 7.08 -19.91 -1.07
C LYS A 111 8.57 -20.11 -1.24
N PHE A 112 8.93 -21.29 -1.78
CA PHE A 112 10.29 -21.58 -2.17
C PHE A 112 10.57 -20.99 -3.56
N GLU A 113 11.58 -20.14 -3.66
CA GLU A 113 12.09 -19.60 -4.91
C GLU A 113 13.53 -20.01 -5.12
N ASN A 114 13.90 -20.26 -6.36
CA ASN A 114 15.26 -20.62 -6.72
C ASN A 114 15.79 -19.66 -7.78
N SER A 115 16.94 -19.07 -7.54
CA SER A 115 17.67 -18.30 -8.54
C SER A 115 18.88 -19.09 -9.03
N ILE A 116 18.94 -19.33 -10.33
CA ILE A 116 20.05 -20.06 -10.95
C ILE A 116 21.02 -19.04 -11.56
N ASN A 117 22.29 -19.12 -11.15
CA ASN A 117 23.34 -18.33 -11.80
C ASN A 117 23.56 -18.83 -13.21
N ARG A 118 23.40 -17.97 -14.21
CA ARG A 118 23.47 -18.37 -15.63
C ARG A 118 24.86 -18.85 -16.08
N LEU A 119 25.93 -18.39 -15.41
CA LEU A 119 27.31 -18.74 -15.77
C LEU A 119 27.78 -20.01 -15.09
N THR A 120 27.38 -20.21 -13.81
CA THR A 120 27.89 -21.32 -12.99
C THR A 120 26.87 -22.44 -12.80
N ALA A 121 25.64 -22.24 -13.25
CA ALA A 121 24.49 -23.15 -13.01
C ALA A 121 24.20 -23.42 -11.51
N ILE A 122 24.82 -22.66 -10.60
CA ILE A 122 24.59 -22.84 -9.16
C ILE A 122 23.21 -22.31 -8.81
N ALA A 123 22.42 -23.15 -8.13
CA ALA A 123 21.12 -22.83 -7.59
C ALA A 123 21.25 -22.14 -6.20
N ASN A 124 20.50 -21.07 -5.99
CA ASN A 124 20.41 -20.37 -4.71
C ASN A 124 18.95 -20.35 -4.24
N PRO A 125 18.50 -21.37 -3.49
CA PRO A 125 17.15 -21.44 -2.98
C PRO A 125 16.92 -20.39 -1.89
N ARG A 126 15.69 -19.86 -1.82
CA ARG A 126 15.24 -18.89 -0.81
C ARG A 126 13.85 -19.24 -0.34
N GLN A 127 13.60 -19.03 0.93
CA GLN A 127 12.29 -19.17 1.55
C GLN A 127 11.69 -17.79 1.80
N ILE A 128 10.59 -17.48 1.11
CA ILE A 128 9.93 -16.19 1.22
C ILE A 128 8.56 -16.42 1.82
N GLU A 129 8.35 -15.88 3.02
CA GLU A 129 7.02 -15.83 3.60
C GLU A 129 6.18 -14.76 2.88
N ARG A 130 4.90 -15.06 2.67
CA ARG A 130 3.95 -14.10 2.10
C ARG A 130 2.55 -14.30 2.70
N THR A 131 1.82 -13.21 2.82
CA THR A 131 0.39 -13.26 3.14
C THR A 131 -0.35 -13.95 2.01
N ILE A 132 -1.27 -14.85 2.34
CA ILE A 132 -2.02 -15.64 1.34
C ILE A 132 -3.00 -14.77 0.54
N ARG A 133 -3.35 -15.23 -0.67
CA ARG A 133 -4.45 -14.64 -1.44
C ARG A 133 -5.77 -14.75 -0.68
N GLY A 134 -6.65 -13.77 -0.85
CA GLY A 134 -7.94 -13.71 -0.17
C GLY A 134 -7.87 -13.05 1.22
N SER A 135 -6.69 -12.73 1.73
CA SER A 135 -6.56 -11.90 2.93
C SER A 135 -7.10 -10.50 2.69
N LYS A 136 -7.87 -9.95 3.62
CA LYS A 136 -8.47 -8.61 3.55
C LYS A 136 -7.94 -7.72 4.66
N PHE A 137 -7.57 -6.50 4.32
CA PHE A 137 -7.02 -5.50 5.23
C PHE A 137 -7.89 -4.25 5.25
N GLY A 138 -8.07 -3.66 6.44
CA GLY A 138 -8.77 -2.39 6.58
C GLY A 138 -7.93 -1.23 6.03
N LEU A 139 -8.53 -0.39 5.19
CA LEU A 139 -7.89 0.84 4.70
C LEU A 139 -8.55 2.03 5.39
N ASP A 140 -7.75 2.79 6.11
CA ASP A 140 -8.16 4.04 6.73
C ASP A 140 -7.19 5.16 6.37
N ILE A 141 -7.73 6.23 5.77
CA ILE A 141 -6.96 7.40 5.33
C ILE A 141 -7.72 8.64 5.76
N ILE A 142 -7.03 9.52 6.51
CA ILE A 142 -7.55 10.84 6.83
C ILE A 142 -7.04 11.82 5.79
N TYR A 143 -7.96 12.58 5.20
CA TYR A 143 -7.65 13.70 4.32
C TYR A 143 -7.93 15.03 5.05
N ASN A 144 -6.89 15.84 5.23
CA ASN A 144 -6.98 17.16 5.82
C ASN A 144 -7.32 18.20 4.74
N VAL A 145 -8.48 18.82 4.85
CA VAL A 145 -8.90 19.91 3.96
C VAL A 145 -8.16 21.18 4.33
N GLU A 146 -7.34 21.71 3.42
CA GLU A 146 -6.72 23.04 3.55
C GLU A 146 -7.47 24.07 2.70
N GLU A 147 -7.88 23.70 1.47
CA GLU A 147 -8.59 24.54 0.51
C GLU A 147 -9.75 23.75 -0.12
N GLU A 148 -10.99 24.17 0.10
CA GLU A 148 -12.17 23.48 -0.40
C GLU A 148 -12.19 23.31 -1.92
N LYS A 149 -11.71 24.32 -2.68
CA LYS A 149 -11.66 24.31 -4.15
C LYS A 149 -10.73 23.22 -4.73
N GLU A 150 -9.82 22.67 -3.91
CA GLU A 150 -8.85 21.67 -4.32
C GLU A 150 -9.32 20.24 -4.03
N ILE A 151 -10.39 20.06 -3.22
CA ILE A 151 -10.88 18.74 -2.79
C ILE A 151 -11.14 17.82 -3.99
N GLU A 152 -11.85 18.31 -5.01
CA GLU A 152 -12.22 17.47 -6.15
C GLU A 152 -10.99 17.02 -6.95
N GLU A 153 -10.01 17.89 -7.14
CA GLU A 153 -8.74 17.55 -7.81
C GLU A 153 -7.94 16.55 -6.99
N ASP A 154 -7.86 16.76 -5.67
CA ASP A 154 -7.17 15.86 -4.75
C ASP A 154 -7.79 14.46 -4.77
N PHE A 155 -9.14 14.36 -4.72
CA PHE A 155 -9.83 13.09 -4.76
C PHE A 155 -9.69 12.37 -6.12
N LYS A 156 -9.62 13.10 -7.22
CA LYS A 156 -9.28 12.52 -8.53
C LYS A 156 -7.88 11.91 -8.54
N ALA A 157 -6.91 12.60 -7.95
CA ALA A 157 -5.55 12.07 -7.83
C ALA A 157 -5.47 10.87 -6.86
N ILE A 158 -6.21 10.90 -5.74
CA ILE A 158 -6.32 9.77 -4.81
C ILE A 158 -6.88 8.53 -5.53
N LYS A 159 -7.99 8.69 -6.27
CA LYS A 159 -8.56 7.63 -7.10
C LYS A 159 -7.55 7.06 -8.08
N GLU A 160 -6.85 7.93 -8.82
CA GLU A 160 -5.84 7.52 -9.79
C GLU A 160 -4.71 6.73 -9.11
N GLY A 161 -4.23 7.19 -7.95
CA GLY A 161 -3.22 6.48 -7.16
C GLY A 161 -3.67 5.09 -6.71
N MET A 162 -4.94 4.93 -6.34
CA MET A 162 -5.51 3.64 -5.97
C MET A 162 -5.64 2.70 -7.17
N LEU A 163 -6.11 3.19 -8.32
CA LEU A 163 -6.15 2.40 -9.56
C LEU A 163 -4.76 1.97 -10.01
N LEU A 164 -3.77 2.87 -9.94
CA LEU A 164 -2.39 2.53 -10.26
C LEU A 164 -1.83 1.43 -9.33
N LEU A 165 -2.18 1.44 -8.04
CA LEU A 165 -1.82 0.38 -7.10
C LEU A 165 -2.43 -0.98 -7.48
N GLU A 166 -3.68 -1.02 -7.95
CA GLU A 166 -4.33 -2.25 -8.41
C GLU A 166 -3.67 -2.82 -9.67
N TYR A 167 -3.20 -1.96 -10.58
CA TYR A 167 -2.51 -2.39 -11.81
C TYR A 167 -1.03 -2.71 -11.60
N ASP A 168 -0.44 -2.23 -10.50
CA ASP A 168 0.94 -2.56 -10.11
C ASP A 168 0.93 -3.61 -8.98
N TYR A 169 1.71 -3.42 -7.95
CA TYR A 169 1.80 -4.32 -6.79
C TYR A 169 2.22 -3.55 -5.53
N ILE A 170 1.98 -4.13 -4.38
CA ILE A 170 2.49 -3.64 -3.10
C ILE A 170 3.48 -4.64 -2.49
N GLY A 171 4.52 -4.13 -1.80
CA GLY A 171 5.58 -4.95 -1.21
C GLY A 171 6.68 -5.34 -2.19
N GLY A 172 7.37 -6.43 -1.89
CA GLY A 172 8.47 -6.96 -2.69
C GLY A 172 8.04 -7.98 -3.74
N HIS A 173 8.96 -8.31 -4.64
CA HIS A 173 8.82 -9.39 -5.63
C HIS A 173 7.67 -9.23 -6.65
N GLY A 174 7.17 -8.02 -6.89
CA GLY A 174 6.02 -7.77 -7.77
C GLY A 174 6.17 -8.31 -9.18
N SER A 175 7.34 -8.15 -9.81
CA SER A 175 7.62 -8.70 -11.14
C SER A 175 7.59 -10.24 -11.21
N ARG A 176 7.48 -10.93 -10.05
CA ARG A 176 7.39 -12.38 -9.93
C ARG A 176 6.00 -12.85 -9.46
N GLY A 177 4.98 -11.99 -9.62
CA GLY A 177 3.59 -12.32 -9.34
C GLY A 177 3.16 -12.18 -7.87
N TYR A 178 3.86 -11.32 -7.10
CA TYR A 178 3.49 -11.01 -5.72
C TYR A 178 2.75 -9.68 -5.62
N GLY A 179 1.95 -9.53 -4.58
CA GLY A 179 1.45 -8.26 -4.11
C GLY A 179 0.41 -7.57 -4.97
N LYS A 180 -0.27 -8.28 -5.88
CA LYS A 180 -1.43 -7.74 -6.57
C LYS A 180 -2.58 -7.62 -5.59
N ILE A 181 -3.20 -6.46 -5.55
CA ILE A 181 -4.31 -6.14 -4.64
C ILE A 181 -5.52 -5.66 -5.40
N LYS A 182 -6.67 -5.69 -4.73
CA LYS A 182 -7.92 -5.06 -5.12
C LYS A 182 -8.40 -4.17 -3.99
N ILE A 183 -8.88 -2.97 -4.30
CA ILE A 183 -9.43 -2.03 -3.34
C ILE A 183 -10.94 -2.00 -3.54
N ASN A 184 -11.72 -2.23 -2.49
CA ASN A 184 -13.17 -2.34 -2.59
C ASN A 184 -13.85 -1.55 -1.48
N GLY A 185 -15.05 -1.04 -1.75
CA GLY A 185 -15.95 -0.50 -0.74
C GLY A 185 -15.47 0.80 -0.10
N LEU A 186 -14.79 1.66 -0.88
CA LEU A 186 -14.36 2.97 -0.42
C LEU A 186 -15.55 3.85 -0.05
N LYS A 187 -15.46 4.54 1.07
CA LYS A 187 -16.46 5.50 1.56
C LYS A 187 -15.77 6.73 2.11
N VAL A 188 -16.28 7.89 1.78
CA VAL A 188 -15.85 9.17 2.33
C VAL A 188 -16.91 9.67 3.29
N GLU A 189 -16.48 10.09 4.46
CA GLU A 189 -17.33 10.71 5.48
C GLU A 189 -16.56 11.81 6.19
N THR A 190 -17.28 12.77 6.75
CA THR A 190 -16.67 13.83 7.56
C THR A 190 -16.33 13.29 8.94
N ALA A 191 -15.05 13.32 9.31
CA ALA A 191 -14.60 12.93 10.64
C ALA A 191 -14.70 14.07 11.65
N ILE A 192 -14.26 15.28 11.27
CA ILE A 192 -14.28 16.48 12.11
C ILE A 192 -14.53 17.71 11.21
N GLY A 193 -15.28 18.69 11.72
CA GLY A 193 -15.61 19.93 11.02
C GLY A 193 -16.88 19.82 10.18
N ASP A 194 -17.19 20.92 9.49
CA ASP A 194 -18.38 21.03 8.65
C ASP A 194 -17.96 21.18 7.18
N ILE A 195 -18.37 20.25 6.37
CA ILE A 195 -18.19 20.26 4.91
C ILE A 195 -19.55 20.08 4.24
N ASP A 196 -19.82 20.80 3.18
CA ASP A 196 -21.07 20.64 2.41
C ASP A 196 -21.25 19.19 1.99
N SER A 197 -22.42 18.62 2.29
CA SER A 197 -22.77 17.24 1.93
C SER A 197 -22.62 16.97 0.43
N LYS A 198 -22.82 17.95 -0.43
CA LYS A 198 -22.62 17.82 -1.88
C LYS A 198 -21.17 17.55 -2.24
N VAL A 199 -20.21 18.12 -1.49
CA VAL A 199 -18.77 17.85 -1.67
C VAL A 199 -18.46 16.42 -1.31
N ILE A 200 -18.97 15.93 -0.16
CA ILE A 200 -18.81 14.54 0.27
C ILE A 200 -19.43 13.57 -0.74
N ASP A 201 -20.61 13.87 -1.26
CA ASP A 201 -21.27 13.07 -2.30
C ASP A 201 -20.45 13.03 -3.60
N SER A 202 -19.86 14.17 -4.00
CA SER A 202 -18.95 14.24 -5.15
C SER A 202 -17.71 13.36 -4.95
N CYS A 203 -17.07 13.44 -3.76
CA CYS A 203 -15.92 12.60 -3.42
C CYS A 203 -16.26 11.11 -3.44
N ASN A 204 -17.40 10.72 -2.85
CA ASN A 204 -17.89 9.34 -2.89
C ASN A 204 -18.16 8.88 -4.33
N LYS A 205 -18.71 9.75 -5.19
CA LYS A 205 -18.92 9.43 -6.60
C LYS A 205 -17.60 9.22 -7.35
N ILE A 206 -16.60 10.05 -7.07
CA ILE A 206 -15.25 9.91 -7.67
C ILE A 206 -14.65 8.55 -7.30
N LEU A 207 -14.73 8.14 -6.02
CA LEU A 207 -14.11 6.90 -5.54
C LEU A 207 -14.90 5.62 -5.86
N LYS A 208 -16.20 5.73 -6.28
CA LYS A 208 -16.99 4.54 -6.69
C LYS A 208 -16.43 3.79 -7.91
N GLU A 209 -15.54 4.43 -8.65
CA GLU A 209 -14.94 3.84 -9.85
C GLU A 209 -13.60 3.12 -9.57
N VAL A 210 -13.21 2.98 -8.31
CA VAL A 210 -12.13 2.11 -7.81
C VAL A 210 -12.70 0.74 -7.34
#